data_39f827ea6fe1b9585c0330481f17baa4
#
_entry.id   39f827ea6fe1b9585c0330481f17baa4
#
_cell.length_a   1.000
_cell.length_b   1.000
_cell.length_c   1.000
_cell.angle_alpha   90.00
_cell.angle_beta   90.00
_cell.angle_gamma   90.00
#
_symmetry.space_group_name_H-M   'P 1'
#
loop_
_entity.id
_entity.type
_entity.pdbx_description
1 polymer ?
#
loop_
_entity_poly.entity_id
_entity_poly.type
_entity_poly.pdbx_seq_one_letter_code
_entity_poly.pdbx_strand_id
1 'polypeptide(L)'
;MSDHSGAQAMWEERFSVDDYVYGTEPNGFLRENVSILPMGKVLCPAEGEGRNAVFLATTGRLVSSVDLTKAGVAKTLHLAVAGGVVVDAVVGDLASYDLGVNRWDAIVSIFAHMPSSVRVDLHRRVVAALRPGGVFLLEAYTPDQIGRGTGGPASAELMMTAKGLREELEPLEFLRAEELERDIIEGSHHTGTGSVVQVIACKCV
;
A
#
# COMPACT_ATOMS: atom_id res chain seq x y z
N MET A 1 -23.29 7.64 6.45
CA MET A 1 -22.89 6.75 5.34
C MET A 1 -21.68 7.40 4.72
N SER A 2 -20.52 6.83 4.93
CA SER A 2 -19.26 7.37 4.39
C SER A 2 -19.29 7.29 2.85
N ASP A 3 -18.81 8.34 2.19
CA ASP A 3 -18.81 8.48 0.72
C ASP A 3 -17.80 7.53 0.03
N HIS A 4 -17.86 6.24 0.35
CA HIS A 4 -17.02 5.22 -0.28
C HIS A 4 -17.40 4.99 -1.76
N SER A 5 -18.66 5.31 -2.14
CA SER A 5 -19.12 5.14 -3.51
C SER A 5 -18.45 6.09 -4.50
N GLY A 6 -18.18 7.32 -4.07
CA GLY A 6 -17.45 8.32 -4.88
C GLY A 6 -15.98 7.92 -5.09
N ALA A 7 -15.30 7.47 -4.05
CA ALA A 7 -13.92 7.02 -4.14
C ALA A 7 -13.78 5.77 -5.04
N GLN A 8 -14.69 4.80 -4.87
CA GLN A 8 -14.69 3.60 -5.71
C GLN A 8 -14.88 3.93 -7.20
N ALA A 9 -15.86 4.79 -7.53
CA ALA A 9 -16.13 5.17 -8.91
C ALA A 9 -14.92 5.90 -9.54
N MET A 10 -14.30 6.81 -8.81
CA MET A 10 -13.11 7.53 -9.26
C MET A 10 -11.93 6.59 -9.56
N TRP A 11 -11.65 5.64 -8.67
CA TRP A 11 -10.56 4.68 -8.87
C TRP A 11 -10.88 3.66 -9.97
N GLU A 12 -12.15 3.19 -10.05
CA GLU A 12 -12.58 2.30 -11.12
C GLU A 12 -12.40 2.96 -12.49
N GLU A 13 -12.82 4.24 -12.66
CA GLU A 13 -12.58 5.01 -13.88
C GLU A 13 -11.09 5.15 -14.19
N ARG A 14 -10.27 5.50 -13.19
CA ARG A 14 -8.82 5.66 -13.35
C ARG A 14 -8.12 4.40 -13.81
N PHE A 15 -8.49 3.24 -13.29
CA PHE A 15 -7.89 1.96 -13.65
C PHE A 15 -8.52 1.30 -14.89
N SER A 16 -9.62 1.83 -15.42
CA SER A 16 -10.29 1.28 -16.61
C SER A 16 -9.61 1.61 -17.93
N VAL A 17 -8.57 2.46 -17.93
CA VAL A 17 -7.75 2.72 -19.14
C VAL A 17 -6.84 1.54 -19.43
N ASP A 18 -6.38 1.40 -20.70
CA ASP A 18 -5.53 0.26 -21.09
C ASP A 18 -4.15 0.29 -20.45
N ASP A 19 -3.56 1.51 -20.31
CA ASP A 19 -2.24 1.70 -19.71
C ASP A 19 -2.25 1.51 -18.20
N TYR A 20 -1.11 1.06 -17.63
CA TYR A 20 -0.89 1.05 -16.18
C TYR A 20 -0.56 2.46 -15.70
N VAL A 21 -1.50 3.07 -15.01
CA VAL A 21 -1.45 4.49 -14.61
C VAL A 21 -0.25 4.78 -13.70
N TYR A 22 0.08 3.84 -12.83
CA TYR A 22 1.23 3.91 -11.91
C TYR A 22 2.41 3.04 -12.35
N GLY A 23 2.42 2.59 -13.62
CA GLY A 23 3.45 1.74 -14.17
C GLY A 23 3.41 0.29 -13.65
N THR A 24 4.38 -0.50 -14.09
CA THR A 24 4.49 -1.92 -13.73
C THR A 24 5.70 -2.23 -12.84
N GLU A 25 6.63 -1.25 -12.69
CA GLU A 25 7.77 -1.39 -11.79
C GLU A 25 7.35 -1.18 -10.33
N PRO A 26 7.92 -1.94 -9.39
CA PRO A 26 7.61 -1.77 -7.97
C PRO A 26 8.04 -0.40 -7.46
N ASN A 27 7.40 0.03 -6.40
CA ASN A 27 7.81 1.20 -5.64
C ASN A 27 9.29 1.10 -5.23
N GLY A 28 10.04 2.19 -5.36
CA GLY A 28 11.48 2.23 -5.10
C GLY A 28 11.83 1.85 -3.67
N PHE A 29 11.11 2.40 -2.68
CA PHE A 29 11.33 2.09 -1.27
C PHE A 29 11.07 0.61 -0.95
N LEU A 30 10.02 0.04 -1.50
CA LEU A 30 9.75 -1.40 -1.37
C LEU A 30 10.88 -2.23 -1.97
N ARG A 31 11.32 -1.90 -3.18
CA ARG A 31 12.38 -2.63 -3.88
C ARG A 31 13.70 -2.64 -3.10
N GLU A 32 14.08 -1.49 -2.56
CA GLU A 32 15.31 -1.33 -1.78
C GLU A 32 15.27 -2.08 -0.44
N ASN A 33 14.08 -2.28 0.12
CA ASN A 33 13.90 -2.87 1.45
C ASN A 33 13.27 -4.27 1.42
N VAL A 34 13.10 -4.89 0.25
CA VAL A 34 12.43 -6.21 0.13
C VAL A 34 13.11 -7.31 0.95
N SER A 35 14.41 -7.22 1.16
CA SER A 35 15.19 -8.20 1.95
C SER A 35 14.84 -8.18 3.45
N ILE A 36 14.27 -7.09 3.98
CA ILE A 36 13.84 -6.98 5.38
C ILE A 36 12.53 -7.75 5.60
N LEU A 37 11.71 -7.89 4.55
CA LEU A 37 10.43 -8.59 4.65
C LEU A 37 10.66 -10.09 4.83
N PRO A 38 10.05 -10.74 5.83
CA PRO A 38 10.10 -12.18 5.98
C PRO A 38 9.63 -12.91 4.72
N MET A 39 10.13 -14.13 4.52
CA MET A 39 9.54 -15.05 3.56
C MET A 39 8.20 -15.56 4.10
N GLY A 40 7.24 -15.82 3.21
CA GLY A 40 5.93 -16.36 3.59
C GLY A 40 4.77 -15.55 3.01
N LYS A 41 3.72 -15.34 3.81
CA LYS A 41 2.48 -14.70 3.37
C LYS A 41 2.57 -13.18 3.47
N VAL A 42 2.34 -12.51 2.36
CA VAL A 42 2.33 -11.04 2.27
C VAL A 42 0.95 -10.56 1.84
N LEU A 43 0.47 -9.49 2.49
CA LEU A 43 -0.73 -8.77 2.07
C LEU A 43 -0.35 -7.39 1.52
N CYS A 44 -0.93 -7.03 0.38
CA CYS A 44 -0.85 -5.70 -0.21
C CYS A 44 -2.25 -5.05 -0.19
N PRO A 45 -2.58 -4.20 0.81
CA PRO A 45 -3.85 -3.48 0.86
C PRO A 45 -3.83 -2.26 -0.08
N ALA A 46 -4.95 -1.97 -0.75
CA ALA A 46 -5.12 -0.90 -1.74
C ALA A 46 -4.04 -0.96 -2.84
N GLU A 47 -3.87 -2.15 -3.41
CA GLU A 47 -2.76 -2.44 -4.32
C GLU A 47 -2.93 -1.80 -5.72
N GLY A 48 -4.16 -1.50 -6.12
CA GLY A 48 -4.46 -0.95 -7.43
C GLY A 48 -4.17 -1.95 -8.55
N GLU A 49 -3.21 -1.63 -9.42
CA GLU A 49 -2.90 -2.35 -10.66
C GLU A 49 -1.84 -3.46 -10.49
N GLY A 50 -1.34 -3.72 -9.28
CA GLY A 50 -0.59 -4.94 -8.95
C GLY A 50 0.93 -4.87 -9.01
N ARG A 51 1.53 -3.71 -9.29
CA ARG A 51 2.99 -3.59 -9.49
C ARG A 51 3.83 -4.08 -8.30
N ASN A 52 3.39 -3.79 -7.06
CA ASN A 52 4.11 -4.21 -5.86
C ASN A 52 3.82 -5.67 -5.52
N ALA A 53 2.56 -6.11 -5.63
CA ALA A 53 2.17 -7.49 -5.38
C ALA A 53 2.87 -8.46 -6.34
N VAL A 54 2.91 -8.15 -7.62
CA VAL A 54 3.61 -8.97 -8.63
C VAL A 54 5.11 -9.02 -8.35
N PHE A 55 5.74 -7.88 -8.08
CA PHE A 55 7.15 -7.86 -7.69
C PHE A 55 7.42 -8.75 -6.47
N LEU A 56 6.63 -8.65 -5.40
CA LEU A 56 6.78 -9.49 -4.22
C LEU A 56 6.62 -10.98 -4.54
N ALA A 57 5.69 -11.34 -5.42
CA ALA A 57 5.50 -12.72 -5.87
C ALA A 57 6.71 -13.24 -6.65
N THR A 58 7.40 -12.42 -7.46
CA THR A 58 8.64 -12.82 -8.16
C THR A 58 9.77 -13.14 -7.19
N THR A 59 9.72 -12.66 -5.95
CA THR A 59 10.71 -12.98 -4.90
C THR A 59 10.40 -14.28 -4.16
N GLY A 60 9.38 -15.04 -4.56
CA GLY A 60 8.99 -16.33 -3.98
C GLY A 60 8.05 -16.23 -2.77
N ARG A 61 7.49 -15.06 -2.49
CA ARG A 61 6.49 -14.87 -1.43
C ARG A 61 5.08 -15.27 -1.88
N LEU A 62 4.24 -15.69 -0.95
CA LEU A 62 2.83 -15.97 -1.18
C LEU A 62 2.03 -14.68 -1.01
N VAL A 63 1.65 -14.04 -2.11
CA VAL A 63 1.09 -12.70 -2.10
C VAL A 63 -0.42 -12.72 -2.28
N SER A 64 -1.13 -12.05 -1.37
CA SER A 64 -2.52 -11.65 -1.53
C SER A 64 -2.59 -10.13 -1.66
N SER A 65 -3.51 -9.64 -2.50
CA SER A 65 -3.79 -8.21 -2.64
C SER A 65 -5.27 -7.92 -2.55
N VAL A 66 -5.60 -6.76 -2.03
CA VAL A 66 -6.98 -6.26 -1.92
C VAL A 66 -7.05 -4.88 -2.53
N ASP A 67 -8.00 -4.68 -3.42
CA ASP A 67 -8.31 -3.36 -3.96
C ASP A 67 -9.82 -3.13 -4.02
N LEU A 68 -10.24 -1.88 -3.95
CA LEU A 68 -11.65 -1.49 -3.98
C LEU A 68 -12.28 -1.68 -5.37
N THR A 69 -11.46 -1.78 -6.42
CA THR A 69 -11.87 -1.74 -7.82
C THR A 69 -11.75 -3.09 -8.53
N LYS A 70 -12.68 -3.36 -9.42
CA LYS A 70 -12.60 -4.54 -10.31
C LYS A 70 -11.52 -4.36 -11.37
N ALA A 71 -11.38 -3.14 -11.89
CA ALA A 71 -10.38 -2.83 -12.92
C ALA A 71 -8.96 -3.01 -12.38
N GLY A 72 -8.65 -2.50 -11.17
CA GLY A 72 -7.35 -2.70 -10.53
C GLY A 72 -7.03 -4.17 -10.30
N VAL A 73 -7.97 -4.93 -9.73
CA VAL A 73 -7.81 -6.39 -9.52
C VAL A 73 -7.60 -7.13 -10.83
N ALA A 74 -8.36 -6.82 -11.88
CA ALA A 74 -8.18 -7.45 -13.19
C ALA A 74 -6.79 -7.18 -13.77
N LYS A 75 -6.27 -5.93 -13.67
CA LYS A 75 -4.92 -5.57 -14.09
C LYS A 75 -3.85 -6.27 -13.26
N THR A 76 -4.05 -6.37 -11.92
CA THR A 76 -3.16 -7.13 -11.04
C THR A 76 -3.02 -8.59 -11.51
N LEU A 77 -4.13 -9.26 -11.80
CA LEU A 77 -4.13 -10.63 -12.30
C LEU A 77 -3.47 -10.75 -13.66
N HIS A 78 -3.73 -9.80 -14.56
CA HIS A 78 -3.11 -9.77 -15.90
C HIS A 78 -1.58 -9.58 -15.78
N LEU A 79 -1.12 -8.65 -14.95
CA LEU A 79 0.29 -8.39 -14.71
C LEU A 79 0.98 -9.62 -14.08
N ALA A 80 0.31 -10.32 -13.15
CA ALA A 80 0.82 -11.54 -12.54
C ALA A 80 1.03 -12.65 -13.58
N VAL A 81 0.06 -12.86 -14.49
CA VAL A 81 0.19 -13.81 -15.60
C VAL A 81 1.37 -13.44 -16.51
N ALA A 82 1.49 -12.18 -16.90
CA ALA A 82 2.60 -11.68 -17.72
C ALA A 82 3.96 -11.87 -17.04
N GLY A 83 4.02 -11.71 -15.71
CA GLY A 83 5.22 -11.93 -14.88
C GLY A 83 5.48 -13.40 -14.54
N GLY A 84 4.62 -14.34 -14.96
CA GLY A 84 4.76 -15.77 -14.67
C GLY A 84 4.64 -16.13 -13.18
N VAL A 85 3.89 -15.33 -12.42
CA VAL A 85 3.67 -15.51 -10.97
C VAL A 85 2.19 -15.59 -10.63
N VAL A 86 1.89 -15.98 -9.39
CA VAL A 86 0.53 -16.05 -8.86
C VAL A 86 0.37 -15.00 -7.76
N VAL A 87 -0.69 -14.20 -7.85
CA VAL A 87 -1.16 -13.27 -6.83
C VAL A 87 -2.63 -13.60 -6.54
N ASP A 88 -2.97 -13.77 -5.27
CA ASP A 88 -4.36 -13.91 -4.82
C ASP A 88 -4.98 -12.52 -4.68
N ALA A 89 -5.51 -11.98 -5.79
CA ALA A 89 -6.04 -10.62 -5.86
C ALA A 89 -7.57 -10.63 -5.73
N VAL A 90 -8.10 -9.85 -4.79
CA VAL A 90 -9.53 -9.79 -4.50
C VAL A 90 -10.05 -8.36 -4.49
N VAL A 91 -11.31 -8.19 -4.93
CA VAL A 91 -12.04 -6.92 -4.74
C VAL A 91 -12.56 -6.87 -3.31
N GLY A 92 -12.22 -5.81 -2.58
CA GLY A 92 -12.65 -5.66 -1.19
C GLY A 92 -12.53 -4.22 -0.68
N ASP A 93 -13.46 -3.85 0.19
CA ASP A 93 -13.42 -2.57 0.89
C ASP A 93 -12.63 -2.71 2.19
N LEU A 94 -11.50 -2.03 2.29
CA LEU A 94 -10.62 -2.07 3.47
C LEU A 94 -11.30 -1.54 4.75
N ALA A 95 -12.40 -0.81 4.64
CA ALA A 95 -13.20 -0.44 5.81
C ALA A 95 -13.83 -1.66 6.50
N SER A 96 -14.06 -2.76 5.77
CA SER A 96 -14.72 -3.97 6.29
C SER A 96 -14.01 -5.28 5.98
N TYR A 97 -12.98 -5.27 5.12
CA TYR A 97 -12.25 -6.48 4.73
C TYR A 97 -11.54 -7.11 5.94
N ASP A 98 -11.75 -8.41 6.16
CA ASP A 98 -11.14 -9.15 7.25
C ASP A 98 -9.66 -9.49 6.95
N LEU A 99 -8.74 -8.83 7.63
CA LEU A 99 -7.31 -9.10 7.54
C LEU A 99 -6.90 -10.39 8.29
N GLY A 100 -7.77 -10.91 9.16
CA GLY A 100 -7.45 -12.00 10.07
C GLY A 100 -6.58 -11.55 11.27
N VAL A 101 -6.15 -12.53 12.06
CA VAL A 101 -5.27 -12.33 13.22
C VAL A 101 -4.05 -13.23 13.08
N ASN A 102 -2.86 -12.72 13.33
CA ASN A 102 -1.59 -13.47 13.20
C ASN A 102 -1.51 -14.27 11.89
N ARG A 103 -1.90 -13.65 10.80
CA ARG A 103 -2.05 -14.32 9.50
C ARG A 103 -0.89 -14.05 8.55
N TRP A 104 -0.29 -12.83 8.62
CA TRP A 104 0.66 -12.34 7.64
C TRP A 104 2.06 -12.23 8.19
N ASP A 105 3.04 -12.68 7.40
CA ASP A 105 4.46 -12.52 7.69
C ASP A 105 4.94 -11.11 7.32
N ALA A 106 4.31 -10.49 6.33
CA ALA A 106 4.46 -9.06 6.03
C ALA A 106 3.15 -8.44 5.53
N ILE A 107 3.01 -7.13 5.74
CA ILE A 107 1.96 -6.30 5.10
C ILE A 107 2.67 -5.10 4.48
N VAL A 108 2.40 -4.84 3.19
CA VAL A 108 3.05 -3.78 2.41
C VAL A 108 1.99 -2.81 1.90
N SER A 109 2.04 -1.57 2.37
CA SER A 109 1.07 -0.50 2.06
C SER A 109 1.76 0.65 1.35
N ILE A 110 1.56 0.78 0.04
CA ILE A 110 2.20 1.78 -0.79
C ILE A 110 1.16 2.76 -1.35
N PHE A 111 1.26 4.04 -0.97
CA PHE A 111 0.36 5.12 -1.38
C PHE A 111 -1.14 4.83 -1.17
N ALA A 112 -1.47 4.05 -0.15
CA ALA A 112 -2.83 3.67 0.23
C ALA A 112 -3.50 4.81 1.02
N HIS A 113 -3.88 5.87 0.32
CA HIS A 113 -4.50 7.06 0.91
C HIS A 113 -6.00 6.88 1.08
N MET A 114 -6.49 7.02 2.30
CA MET A 114 -7.90 6.89 2.65
C MET A 114 -8.27 7.82 3.82
N PRO A 115 -9.57 8.09 4.05
CA PRO A 115 -10.01 8.91 5.17
C PRO A 115 -9.42 8.42 6.51
N SER A 116 -9.05 9.34 7.40
CA SER A 116 -8.39 9.03 8.67
C SER A 116 -9.19 8.04 9.53
N SER A 117 -10.52 8.14 9.52
CA SER A 117 -11.40 7.21 10.24
C SER A 117 -11.28 5.76 9.78
N VAL A 118 -11.08 5.54 8.48
CA VAL A 118 -10.85 4.20 7.90
C VAL A 118 -9.42 3.75 8.14
N ARG A 119 -8.45 4.65 7.93
CA ARG A 119 -7.01 4.36 8.06
C ARG A 119 -6.64 3.92 9.48
N VAL A 120 -7.07 4.66 10.49
CA VAL A 120 -6.77 4.34 11.91
C VAL A 120 -7.31 2.97 12.29
N ASP A 121 -8.53 2.63 11.88
CA ASP A 121 -9.08 1.30 12.11
C ASP A 121 -8.33 0.22 11.33
N LEU A 122 -7.97 0.48 10.07
CA LEU A 122 -7.18 -0.43 9.25
C LEU A 122 -5.82 -0.70 9.90
N HIS A 123 -5.10 0.33 10.36
CA HIS A 123 -3.79 0.17 10.98
C HIS A 123 -3.87 -0.65 12.27
N ARG A 124 -4.89 -0.46 13.10
CA ARG A 124 -5.13 -1.32 14.27
C ARG A 124 -5.33 -2.79 13.86
N ARG A 125 -6.09 -3.05 12.78
CA ARG A 125 -6.27 -4.40 12.24
C ARG A 125 -5.00 -4.96 11.60
N VAL A 126 -4.16 -4.12 10.98
CA VAL A 126 -2.83 -4.51 10.48
C VAL A 126 -1.96 -5.03 11.62
N VAL A 127 -1.89 -4.32 12.76
CA VAL A 127 -1.14 -4.75 13.94
C VAL A 127 -1.62 -6.13 14.43
N ALA A 128 -2.95 -6.35 14.49
CA ALA A 128 -3.51 -7.64 14.90
C ALA A 128 -3.21 -8.74 13.87
N ALA A 129 -3.24 -8.41 12.59
CA ALA A 129 -3.10 -9.36 11.47
C ALA A 129 -1.65 -9.83 11.23
N LEU A 130 -0.65 -9.03 11.61
CA LEU A 130 0.74 -9.44 11.59
C LEU A 130 1.00 -10.56 12.58
N ARG A 131 1.80 -11.55 12.18
CA ARG A 131 2.36 -12.58 13.07
C ARG A 131 3.42 -11.96 13.99
N PRO A 132 3.71 -12.57 15.15
CA PRO A 132 4.94 -12.26 15.88
C PRO A 132 6.16 -12.38 14.96
N GLY A 133 7.02 -11.34 14.94
CA GLY A 133 8.13 -11.19 14.00
C GLY A 133 7.73 -10.70 12.60
N GLY A 134 6.45 -10.48 12.34
CA GLY A 134 5.94 -9.96 11.07
C GLY A 134 6.28 -8.48 10.87
N VAL A 135 6.45 -8.05 9.62
CA VAL A 135 6.90 -6.71 9.25
C VAL A 135 5.79 -5.94 8.51
N PHE A 136 5.60 -4.70 8.91
CA PHE A 136 4.82 -3.71 8.16
C PHE A 136 5.76 -2.74 7.43
N LEU A 137 5.57 -2.60 6.12
CA LEU A 137 6.28 -1.63 5.29
C LEU A 137 5.26 -0.69 4.66
N LEU A 138 5.46 0.63 4.82
CA LEU A 138 4.56 1.64 4.30
C LEU A 138 5.34 2.80 3.69
N GLU A 139 4.91 3.26 2.51
CA GLU A 139 5.23 4.58 2.01
C GLU A 139 3.94 5.33 1.64
N ALA A 140 3.85 6.60 2.05
CA ALA A 140 2.71 7.45 1.77
C ALA A 140 3.14 8.91 1.61
N TYR A 141 2.31 9.74 0.98
CA TYR A 141 2.54 11.19 0.95
C TYR A 141 2.27 11.83 2.31
N THR A 142 3.10 12.84 2.64
CA THR A 142 2.91 13.71 3.81
C THR A 142 2.10 14.96 3.43
N PRO A 143 1.58 15.72 4.41
CA PRO A 143 0.91 16.99 4.15
C PRO A 143 1.75 18.01 3.34
N ASP A 144 3.08 17.93 3.41
CA ASP A 144 4.00 18.79 2.65
C ASP A 144 4.02 18.48 1.14
N GLN A 145 3.30 17.44 0.71
CA GLN A 145 3.06 17.13 -0.70
C GLN A 145 2.08 18.11 -1.36
N ILE A 146 1.22 18.79 -0.59
CA ILE A 146 0.21 19.69 -1.14
C ILE A 146 0.89 20.83 -1.92
N GLY A 147 0.39 21.05 -3.14
CA GLY A 147 0.89 22.11 -4.01
C GLY A 147 2.11 21.75 -4.87
N ARG A 148 2.68 20.54 -4.74
CA ARG A 148 3.84 20.10 -5.54
C ARG A 148 3.47 19.73 -6.98
N GLY A 149 2.24 19.27 -7.23
CA GLY A 149 1.79 18.88 -8.57
C GLY A 149 2.43 17.58 -9.10
N THR A 150 3.06 16.80 -8.24
CA THR A 150 3.81 15.58 -8.59
C THR A 150 3.10 14.28 -8.18
N GLY A 151 1.81 14.37 -7.84
CA GLY A 151 0.96 13.27 -7.39
C GLY A 151 0.43 13.47 -5.98
N GLY A 152 -0.29 12.46 -5.50
CA GLY A 152 -0.89 12.45 -4.16
C GLY A 152 -2.31 13.02 -4.10
N PRO A 153 -3.00 12.83 -2.97
CA PRO A 153 -4.35 13.36 -2.77
C PRO A 153 -4.34 14.89 -2.61
N ALA A 154 -5.47 15.51 -2.92
CA ALA A 154 -5.63 16.97 -2.78
C ALA A 154 -5.88 17.42 -1.32
N SER A 155 -6.12 16.49 -0.40
CA SER A 155 -6.45 16.79 1.00
C SER A 155 -5.39 16.23 1.95
N ALA A 156 -4.91 17.07 2.86
CA ALA A 156 -3.98 16.67 3.93
C ALA A 156 -4.57 15.61 4.87
N GLU A 157 -5.90 15.55 5.00
CA GLU A 157 -6.59 14.54 5.82
C GLU A 157 -6.32 13.11 5.37
N LEU A 158 -6.10 12.92 4.06
CA LEU A 158 -5.78 11.62 3.48
C LEU A 158 -4.29 11.26 3.60
N MET A 159 -3.46 12.22 3.99
CA MET A 159 -2.00 12.07 4.07
C MET A 159 -1.55 11.62 5.45
N MET A 160 -0.30 11.23 5.57
CA MET A 160 0.23 10.58 6.78
C MET A 160 1.49 11.28 7.25
N THR A 161 1.73 11.25 8.57
CA THR A 161 2.96 11.76 9.19
C THR A 161 3.64 10.64 9.99
N ALA A 162 4.96 10.72 10.15
CA ALA A 162 5.70 9.77 10.96
C ALA A 162 5.19 9.73 12.40
N LYS A 163 4.82 10.89 12.96
CA LYS A 163 4.23 10.99 14.29
C LYS A 163 2.89 10.26 14.38
N GLY A 164 1.95 10.55 13.45
CA GLY A 164 0.63 9.91 13.43
C GLY A 164 0.72 8.40 13.23
N LEU A 165 1.62 7.94 12.33
CA LEU A 165 1.81 6.52 12.10
C LEU A 165 2.38 5.78 13.32
N ARG A 166 3.23 6.44 14.13
CA ARG A 166 3.69 5.84 15.40
C ARG A 166 2.55 5.62 16.38
N GLU A 167 1.60 6.53 16.44
CA GLU A 167 0.42 6.42 17.29
C GLU A 167 -0.58 5.37 16.75
N GLU A 168 -0.81 5.34 15.44
CA GLU A 168 -1.77 4.43 14.79
C GLU A 168 -1.31 2.95 14.77
N LEU A 169 0.01 2.70 14.75
CA LEU A 169 0.61 1.38 14.63
C LEU A 169 1.14 0.83 15.96
N GLU A 170 0.91 1.51 17.07
CA GLU A 170 1.27 0.99 18.40
C GLU A 170 0.57 -0.39 18.61
N PRO A 171 1.26 -1.43 19.13
CA PRO A 171 2.60 -1.43 19.75
C PRO A 171 3.73 -1.97 18.83
N LEU A 172 3.70 -1.73 17.49
CA LEU A 172 4.80 -2.17 16.64
C LEU A 172 6.12 -1.46 17.01
N GLU A 173 7.23 -2.16 16.88
CA GLU A 173 8.57 -1.60 17.02
C GLU A 173 9.04 -1.03 15.69
N PHE A 174 9.41 0.26 15.67
CA PHE A 174 9.78 0.98 14.45
C PHE A 174 11.29 0.86 14.18
N LEU A 175 11.63 0.20 13.08
CA LEU A 175 13.00 0.17 12.54
C LEU A 175 13.28 1.43 11.73
N ARG A 176 12.25 1.98 11.06
CA ARG A 176 12.27 3.24 10.32
C ARG A 176 10.92 3.94 10.48
N ALA A 177 10.93 5.24 10.70
CA ALA A 177 9.74 6.11 10.59
C ALA A 177 10.25 7.55 10.39
N GLU A 178 10.36 7.97 9.15
CA GLU A 178 10.93 9.26 8.76
C GLU A 178 10.14 9.89 7.62
N GLU A 179 10.16 11.22 7.58
CA GLU A 179 9.61 12.03 6.50
C GLU A 179 10.77 12.60 5.69
N LEU A 180 10.68 12.52 4.36
CA LEU A 180 11.74 12.96 3.46
C LEU A 180 11.19 13.37 2.09
N GLU A 181 11.99 14.11 1.36
CA GLU A 181 11.78 14.37 -0.05
C GLU A 181 12.55 13.35 -0.89
N ARG A 182 11.90 12.82 -1.91
CA ARG A 182 12.55 11.97 -2.90
C ARG A 182 11.97 12.16 -4.29
N ASP A 183 12.73 11.84 -5.31
CA ASP A 183 12.22 11.74 -6.66
C ASP A 183 11.40 10.45 -6.80
N ILE A 184 10.20 10.60 -7.34
CA ILE A 184 9.26 9.53 -7.61
C ILE A 184 9.08 9.47 -9.12
N ILE A 185 9.33 8.30 -9.72
CA ILE A 185 9.10 8.03 -11.14
C ILE A 185 8.29 6.75 -11.21
N GLU A 186 6.99 6.87 -11.02
CA GLU A 186 6.07 5.75 -10.86
C GLU A 186 4.79 6.01 -11.69
N GLY A 187 4.87 5.70 -13.00
CA GLY A 187 3.81 5.95 -13.97
C GLY A 187 3.59 7.42 -14.27
N SER A 188 2.45 7.74 -14.88
CA SER A 188 2.12 9.09 -15.34
C SER A 188 1.60 10.02 -14.25
N HIS A 189 1.12 9.47 -13.13
CA HIS A 189 0.46 10.23 -12.05
C HIS A 189 1.34 10.42 -10.80
N HIS A 190 2.47 9.72 -10.71
CA HIS A 190 3.46 9.88 -9.65
C HIS A 190 4.82 10.17 -10.28
N THR A 191 5.09 11.44 -10.64
CA THR A 191 6.33 11.82 -11.31
C THR A 191 6.82 13.17 -10.81
N GLY A 192 8.04 13.19 -10.27
CA GLY A 192 8.73 14.36 -9.74
C GLY A 192 9.06 14.24 -8.25
N THR A 193 9.62 15.33 -7.68
CA THR A 193 10.00 15.33 -6.26
C THR A 193 8.75 15.36 -5.37
N GLY A 194 8.59 14.34 -4.54
CA GLY A 194 7.49 14.21 -3.59
C GLY A 194 7.95 14.23 -2.15
N SER A 195 7.07 14.68 -1.24
CA SER A 195 7.25 14.59 0.20
C SER A 195 6.54 13.35 0.72
N VAL A 196 7.30 12.40 1.27
CA VAL A 196 6.79 11.10 1.71
C VAL A 196 7.17 10.78 3.14
N VAL A 197 6.38 9.92 3.76
CA VAL A 197 6.73 9.21 4.98
C VAL A 197 7.02 7.76 4.66
N GLN A 198 8.14 7.26 5.18
CA GLN A 198 8.56 5.86 5.05
C GLN A 198 8.57 5.19 6.41
N VAL A 199 7.91 4.05 6.51
CA VAL A 199 7.83 3.26 7.74
C VAL A 199 8.25 1.82 7.45
N ILE A 200 9.08 1.28 8.33
CA ILE A 200 9.32 -0.15 8.52
C ILE A 200 9.15 -0.41 10.01
N ALA A 201 8.19 -1.24 10.35
CA ALA A 201 7.91 -1.60 11.74
C ALA A 201 7.69 -3.10 11.88
N CYS A 202 8.02 -3.68 13.02
CA CYS A 202 7.86 -5.11 13.28
C CYS A 202 6.99 -5.36 14.51
N LYS A 203 6.26 -6.47 14.49
CA LYS A 203 5.54 -6.97 15.65
C LYS A 203 6.51 -7.78 16.51
N CYS A 204 6.71 -7.36 17.76
CA CYS A 204 7.56 -8.12 18.69
C CYS A 204 7.14 -9.60 18.79
N VAL A 205 8.12 -10.47 19.04
CA VAL A 205 7.91 -11.91 19.24
C VAL A 205 7.28 -12.20 20.59
#